data_00a18004f2efdcbb9fd267d8b25239f2
#
_entry.id   00a18004f2efdcbb9fd267d8b25239f2
#
_cell.length_a   1.000
_cell.length_b   1.000
_cell.length_c   1.000
_cell.angle_alpha   90.00
_cell.angle_beta   90.00
_cell.angle_gamma   90.00
#
_symmetry.space_group_name_H-M   'P 1'
#
loop_
_entity.id
_entity.type
_entity.pdbx_description
1 polymer ?
#
loop_
_entity_poly.entity_id
_entity_poly.type
_entity_poly.pdbx_seq_one_letter_code
_entity_poly.pdbx_strand_id
1 'polypeptide(L)'
;MLCAIPIEIAMRELDGVLYLALHLAARGLPTLLGERMVNRYVLSSGKPVIYFDSDQDVSVNTAVLASGGVVLNLNPEGLNPWESATYIDNHLRVISCVSKICAWGEHQARLFRSRMPADKAELVTVTGYPSFDLACRKFLPYYRDESLVRRHGEDYTLINTSFTCNHVMGFDYYISMLGRMKEWRIYRDEQFMSFMRRTAEYQRQLLEPFAELARSLATRFPERHVIIRPHPVENMDFYRDRTRDLPNVFVDRSGSVRKWIATAGAVIHHDCTTGLEALLMGKPLIQYRPHFDPELAAAIVSELGHPAETPEAVADLVVATSKGCGPAPSAHDLTSYVANLRQKACEVIADMAAGFAAGGPAAWKPRPPGVWGSVKCWRKYLSKLLRAKQPGRNGRKVRYALSKFPYMTEQDIRDRLDKLWAIEPELPRARVERLTVNTFLLTQ
;
A
#
# COMPACT_ATOMS: atom_id res chain seq x y z
N MET A 1 12.14 -8.34 23.33
CA MET A 1 11.70 -6.95 23.09
C MET A 1 10.28 -6.94 22.51
N LEU A 2 9.53 -5.84 22.66
CA LEU A 2 8.23 -5.64 22.00
C LEU A 2 8.46 -5.09 20.58
N CYS A 3 7.78 -5.63 19.58
CA CYS A 3 7.70 -5.05 18.23
C CYS A 3 6.58 -3.98 18.19
N ALA A 4 6.82 -2.85 17.52
CA ALA A 4 5.85 -1.79 17.39
C ALA A 4 5.71 -1.37 15.92
N ILE A 5 4.53 -1.56 15.33
CA ILE A 5 4.27 -1.37 13.89
C ILE A 5 3.12 -0.37 13.73
N PRO A 6 3.41 0.92 13.49
CA PRO A 6 2.39 1.88 13.08
C PRO A 6 1.94 1.60 11.65
N ILE A 7 0.65 1.79 11.39
CA ILE A 7 0.02 1.60 10.09
C ILE A 7 -0.60 2.92 9.66
N GLU A 8 -0.29 3.39 8.46
CA GLU A 8 -0.89 4.61 7.90
C GLU A 8 -2.18 4.32 7.15
N ILE A 9 -2.15 3.34 6.23
CA ILE A 9 -3.26 2.99 5.35
C ILE A 9 -3.63 1.51 5.58
N ALA A 10 -4.64 1.28 6.43
CA ALA A 10 -5.04 -0.07 6.80
C ALA A 10 -5.39 -0.97 5.60
N MET A 11 -6.06 -0.41 4.57
CA MET A 11 -6.47 -1.18 3.40
C MET A 11 -5.30 -1.69 2.54
N ARG A 12 -4.12 -1.08 2.69
CA ARG A 12 -2.88 -1.43 1.97
C ARG A 12 -1.94 -2.28 2.82
N GLU A 13 -1.85 -1.97 4.11
CA GLU A 13 -0.75 -2.43 4.96
C GLU A 13 -1.15 -3.49 5.97
N LEU A 14 -2.40 -3.43 6.48
CA LEU A 14 -2.82 -4.21 7.65
C LEU A 14 -2.63 -5.72 7.46
N ASP A 15 -3.03 -6.26 6.30
CA ASP A 15 -2.94 -7.70 6.06
C ASP A 15 -1.48 -8.19 6.09
N GLY A 16 -0.57 -7.45 5.44
CA GLY A 16 0.87 -7.73 5.47
C GLY A 16 1.48 -7.57 6.87
N VAL A 17 1.03 -6.55 7.62
CA VAL A 17 1.47 -6.35 9.01
C VAL A 17 0.98 -7.46 9.93
N LEU A 18 -0.25 -7.94 9.77
CA LEU A 18 -0.77 -9.09 10.53
C LEU A 18 0.02 -10.38 10.21
N TYR A 19 0.33 -10.58 8.94
CA TYR A 19 1.13 -11.72 8.53
C TYR A 19 2.56 -11.64 9.11
N LEU A 20 3.20 -10.47 9.05
CA LEU A 20 4.47 -10.23 9.72
C LEU A 20 4.37 -10.46 11.24
N ALA A 21 3.30 -10.01 11.89
CA ALA A 21 3.10 -10.21 13.32
C ALA A 21 3.02 -11.69 13.71
N LEU A 22 2.46 -12.56 12.86
CA LEU A 22 2.48 -14.01 13.08
C LEU A 22 3.91 -14.58 12.98
N HIS A 23 4.70 -14.13 12.01
CA HIS A 23 6.11 -14.54 11.89
C HIS A 23 6.97 -14.03 13.07
N LEU A 24 6.68 -12.84 13.58
CA LEU A 24 7.30 -12.30 14.80
C LEU A 24 6.89 -13.14 16.03
N ALA A 25 5.61 -13.50 16.15
CA ALA A 25 5.12 -14.37 17.22
C ALA A 25 5.80 -15.74 17.19
N ALA A 26 6.03 -16.32 16.00
CA ALA A 26 6.78 -17.58 15.85
C ALA A 26 8.22 -17.50 16.46
N ARG A 27 8.74 -16.30 16.63
CA ARG A 27 10.04 -16.00 17.25
C ARG A 27 9.94 -15.47 18.68
N GLY A 28 8.74 -15.59 19.29
CA GLY A 28 8.48 -15.14 20.66
C GLY A 28 8.41 -13.61 20.81
N LEU A 29 8.21 -12.86 19.73
CA LEU A 29 8.16 -11.40 19.72
C LEU A 29 6.71 -10.91 19.71
N PRO A 30 6.20 -10.36 20.83
CA PRO A 30 4.88 -9.73 20.85
C PRO A 30 4.88 -8.47 20.00
N THR A 31 3.73 -8.19 19.37
CA THR A 31 3.60 -7.09 18.42
C THR A 31 2.47 -6.14 18.80
N LEU A 32 2.79 -4.87 18.99
CA LEU A 32 1.86 -3.75 19.10
C LEU A 32 1.67 -3.14 17.71
N LEU A 33 0.46 -3.17 17.19
CA LEU A 33 0.16 -2.66 15.84
C LEU A 33 -1.11 -1.78 15.82
N GLY A 34 -1.20 -0.92 14.84
CA GLY A 34 -2.38 -0.08 14.62
C GLY A 34 -2.08 1.31 14.09
N GLU A 35 -3.08 2.22 14.20
CA GLU A 35 -2.95 3.61 13.78
C GLU A 35 -1.82 4.31 14.58
N ARG A 36 -1.40 5.50 14.19
CA ARG A 36 -0.36 6.34 14.84
C ARG A 36 -0.42 6.46 16.37
N MET A 37 -1.45 5.93 17.04
CA MET A 37 -1.46 5.76 18.49
C MET A 37 -0.34 4.84 18.99
N VAL A 38 0.16 3.91 18.15
CA VAL A 38 1.34 3.07 18.44
C VAL A 38 2.53 3.96 18.82
N ASN A 39 2.79 5.04 18.07
CA ASN A 39 3.88 5.97 18.33
C ASN A 39 3.78 6.61 19.73
N ARG A 40 2.54 6.90 20.18
CA ARG A 40 2.34 7.45 21.54
C ARG A 40 2.66 6.43 22.62
N TYR A 41 2.30 5.15 22.41
CA TYR A 41 2.68 4.09 23.36
C TYR A 41 4.19 3.96 23.45
N VAL A 42 4.88 3.96 22.31
CA VAL A 42 6.33 3.88 22.24
C VAL A 42 6.97 5.06 22.98
N LEU A 43 6.62 6.29 22.60
CA LEU A 43 7.19 7.51 23.19
C LEU A 43 6.89 7.65 24.69
N SER A 44 5.65 7.32 25.12
CA SER A 44 5.26 7.46 26.54
C SER A 44 5.85 6.39 27.43
N SER A 45 6.27 5.25 26.88
CA SER A 45 6.84 4.17 27.67
C SER A 45 8.29 4.42 28.06
N GLY A 46 9.05 5.11 27.22
CA GLY A 46 10.52 5.26 27.35
C GLY A 46 11.28 3.93 27.37
N LYS A 47 10.63 2.83 26.93
CA LYS A 47 11.20 1.48 26.98
C LYS A 47 11.72 1.05 25.61
N PRO A 48 12.76 0.20 25.56
CA PRO A 48 13.28 -0.34 24.33
C PRO A 48 12.21 -1.15 23.56
N VAL A 49 12.10 -0.88 22.26
CA VAL A 49 11.23 -1.59 21.31
C VAL A 49 11.98 -1.85 20.01
N ILE A 50 11.49 -2.81 19.22
CA ILE A 50 11.82 -2.91 17.81
C ILE A 50 10.71 -2.14 17.05
N TYR A 51 11.05 -0.96 16.59
CA TYR A 51 10.11 -0.06 15.94
C TYR A 51 10.23 -0.19 14.41
N PHE A 52 9.11 -0.41 13.75
CA PHE A 52 9.02 -0.49 12.30
C PHE A 52 8.59 0.88 11.76
N ASP A 53 9.55 1.63 11.26
CA ASP A 53 9.33 2.98 10.73
C ASP A 53 8.82 2.93 9.30
N SER A 54 7.59 3.39 9.07
CA SER A 54 6.99 3.59 7.75
C SER A 54 6.90 5.06 7.34
N ASP A 55 6.89 5.97 8.32
CA ASP A 55 6.61 7.40 8.13
C ASP A 55 7.87 8.27 8.02
N GLN A 56 9.05 7.69 8.25
CA GLN A 56 10.34 8.41 8.32
C GLN A 56 10.32 9.56 9.35
N ASP A 57 9.72 9.28 10.51
CA ASP A 57 9.61 10.27 11.59
C ASP A 57 10.90 10.29 12.42
N VAL A 58 11.79 11.24 12.10
CA VAL A 58 13.07 11.43 12.80
C VAL A 58 12.89 11.55 14.31
N SER A 59 11.83 12.21 14.78
CA SER A 59 11.62 12.43 16.21
C SER A 59 11.28 11.14 16.96
N VAL A 60 10.44 10.31 16.38
CA VAL A 60 10.10 8.99 16.94
C VAL A 60 11.31 8.07 16.89
N ASN A 61 11.98 7.99 15.74
CA ASN A 61 13.15 7.15 15.54
C ASN A 61 14.26 7.48 16.53
N THR A 62 14.59 8.76 16.70
CA THR A 62 15.60 9.22 17.66
C THR A 62 15.22 8.85 19.10
N ALA A 63 13.97 9.02 19.48
CA ALA A 63 13.49 8.65 20.82
C ALA A 63 13.56 7.14 21.06
N VAL A 64 13.25 6.33 20.04
CA VAL A 64 13.38 4.86 20.11
C VAL A 64 14.85 4.46 20.34
N LEU A 65 15.77 5.00 19.54
CA LEU A 65 17.20 4.70 19.70
C LEU A 65 17.73 5.17 21.06
N ALA A 66 17.31 6.35 21.52
CA ALA A 66 17.71 6.88 22.83
C ALA A 66 17.21 6.01 24.00
N SER A 67 16.13 5.27 23.83
CA SER A 67 15.64 4.30 24.82
C SER A 67 16.35 2.94 24.78
N GLY A 68 17.35 2.76 23.92
CA GLY A 68 18.02 1.47 23.66
C GLY A 68 17.22 0.55 22.75
N GLY A 69 16.27 1.07 22.02
CA GLY A 69 15.46 0.35 21.02
C GLY A 69 16.17 0.25 19.67
N VAL A 70 15.49 -0.37 18.72
CA VAL A 70 15.94 -0.61 17.35
C VAL A 70 14.92 -0.05 16.38
N VAL A 71 15.37 0.58 15.29
CA VAL A 71 14.50 1.11 14.24
C VAL A 71 14.77 0.37 12.94
N LEU A 72 13.75 -0.34 12.43
CA LEU A 72 13.73 -0.98 11.13
C LEU A 72 12.88 -0.13 10.17
N ASN A 73 13.50 0.54 9.21
CA ASN A 73 12.77 1.33 8.24
C ASN A 73 12.11 0.39 7.21
N LEU A 74 10.78 0.36 7.20
CA LEU A 74 9.95 -0.50 6.36
C LEU A 74 9.02 0.38 5.52
N ASN A 75 9.56 0.99 4.47
CA ASN A 75 8.83 1.92 3.64
C ASN A 75 7.78 1.21 2.75
N PRO A 76 6.51 1.64 2.76
CA PRO A 76 5.45 1.09 1.92
C PRO A 76 5.51 1.53 0.44
N GLU A 77 6.48 2.36 0.04
CA GLU A 77 6.63 2.94 -1.30
C GLU A 77 8.00 2.60 -1.91
N GLY A 78 8.20 1.34 -2.27
CA GLY A 78 9.48 0.84 -2.78
C GLY A 78 9.66 0.91 -4.29
N LEU A 79 8.58 1.02 -5.06
CA LEU A 79 8.59 1.19 -6.52
C LEU A 79 7.97 2.53 -6.87
N ASN A 80 8.62 3.59 -6.47
CA ASN A 80 8.17 4.91 -6.85
C ASN A 80 8.68 5.23 -8.27
N PRO A 81 7.86 5.83 -9.16
CA PRO A 81 8.31 6.29 -10.48
C PRO A 81 9.47 7.28 -10.40
N TRP A 82 9.67 7.84 -9.25
CA TRP A 82 10.65 8.84 -8.94
C TRP A 82 11.96 8.22 -8.47
N GLU A 83 12.60 7.40 -9.24
CA GLU A 83 14.01 7.03 -9.01
C GLU A 83 14.93 8.25 -9.05
N SER A 84 14.32 9.43 -8.85
CA SER A 84 15.02 10.70 -8.75
C SER A 84 15.89 10.71 -7.49
N ALA A 85 17.01 11.39 -7.59
CA ALA A 85 17.88 11.68 -6.48
C ALA A 85 17.10 12.18 -5.25
N THR A 86 16.11 13.02 -5.48
CA THR A 86 15.27 13.63 -4.44
C THR A 86 14.46 12.62 -3.62
N TYR A 87 13.93 11.57 -4.26
CA TYR A 87 13.19 10.52 -3.54
C TYR A 87 14.13 9.75 -2.61
N ILE A 88 15.28 9.33 -3.13
CA ILE A 88 16.31 8.64 -2.34
C ILE A 88 16.81 9.52 -1.21
N ASP A 89 17.13 10.79 -1.49
CA ASP A 89 17.61 11.74 -0.49
C ASP A 89 16.58 11.99 0.63
N ASN A 90 15.30 11.99 0.32
CA ASN A 90 14.25 12.08 1.35
C ASN A 90 14.23 10.84 2.26
N HIS A 91 14.41 9.64 1.71
CA HIS A 91 14.51 8.41 2.50
C HIS A 91 15.78 8.39 3.36
N LEU A 92 16.88 8.93 2.84
CA LEU A 92 18.15 9.00 3.55
C LEU A 92 18.17 10.04 4.69
N ARG A 93 17.13 10.90 4.82
CA ARG A 93 16.99 11.83 5.95
C ARG A 93 16.97 11.11 7.31
N VAL A 94 16.50 9.88 7.35
CA VAL A 94 16.44 9.07 8.57
C VAL A 94 17.67 8.19 8.79
N ILE A 95 18.69 8.26 7.92
CA ILE A 95 19.85 7.37 7.95
C ILE A 95 20.62 7.41 9.28
N SER A 96 20.61 8.56 9.96
CA SER A 96 21.25 8.73 11.27
C SER A 96 20.43 8.18 12.43
N CYS A 97 19.17 7.81 12.19
CA CYS A 97 18.25 7.36 13.22
C CYS A 97 17.49 6.07 12.82
N VAL A 98 18.14 5.21 12.04
CA VAL A 98 17.66 3.85 11.73
C VAL A 98 18.75 2.83 12.02
N SER A 99 18.36 1.62 12.40
CA SER A 99 19.26 0.48 12.61
C SER A 99 19.39 -0.35 11.33
N LYS A 100 18.33 -0.45 10.52
CA LYS A 100 18.31 -1.08 9.20
C LYS A 100 17.29 -0.41 8.29
N ILE A 101 17.58 -0.47 6.98
CA ILE A 101 16.67 -0.08 5.90
C ILE A 101 16.27 -1.35 5.15
N CYS A 102 14.99 -1.71 5.17
CA CYS A 102 14.43 -2.88 4.51
C CYS A 102 14.10 -2.53 3.06
N ALA A 103 14.93 -2.95 2.12
CA ALA A 103 14.68 -2.72 0.69
C ALA A 103 13.79 -3.80 0.09
N TRP A 104 12.90 -3.41 -0.83
CA TRP A 104 11.97 -4.31 -1.53
C TRP A 104 12.71 -5.31 -2.44
N GLY A 105 13.84 -4.89 -3.01
CA GLY A 105 14.66 -5.71 -3.88
C GLY A 105 16.06 -5.11 -4.07
N GLU A 106 16.91 -5.82 -4.80
CA GLU A 106 18.29 -5.40 -5.02
C GLU A 106 18.39 -4.10 -5.82
N HIS A 107 17.44 -3.84 -6.72
CA HIS A 107 17.38 -2.58 -7.46
C HIS A 107 17.28 -1.38 -6.49
N GLN A 108 16.31 -1.39 -5.59
CA GLN A 108 16.15 -0.33 -4.57
C GLN A 108 17.34 -0.27 -3.62
N ALA A 109 17.90 -1.41 -3.21
CA ALA A 109 19.06 -1.46 -2.33
C ALA A 109 20.29 -0.80 -2.99
N ARG A 110 20.53 -1.04 -4.28
CA ARG A 110 21.61 -0.36 -5.03
C ARG A 110 21.42 1.15 -5.09
N LEU A 111 20.19 1.61 -5.34
CA LEU A 111 19.87 3.04 -5.34
C LEU A 111 20.16 3.68 -3.99
N PHE A 112 19.78 3.06 -2.88
CA PHE A 112 20.13 3.56 -1.54
C PHE A 112 21.64 3.61 -1.33
N ARG A 113 22.34 2.48 -1.57
CA ARG A 113 23.78 2.38 -1.36
C ARG A 113 24.59 3.38 -2.20
N SER A 114 24.14 3.68 -3.44
CA SER A 114 24.82 4.64 -4.32
C SER A 114 24.75 6.10 -3.85
N ARG A 115 23.84 6.42 -2.93
CA ARG A 115 23.57 7.77 -2.47
C ARG A 115 23.93 8.00 -1.00
N MET A 116 24.30 6.96 -0.27
CA MET A 116 24.64 7.07 1.15
C MET A 116 26.15 6.98 1.36
N PRO A 117 26.65 7.48 2.51
CA PRO A 117 28.04 7.27 2.90
C PRO A 117 28.40 5.79 2.92
N ALA A 118 29.62 5.45 2.45
CA ALA A 118 30.06 4.05 2.30
C ALA A 118 30.00 3.25 3.61
N ASP A 119 30.29 3.90 4.75
CA ASP A 119 30.20 3.33 6.09
C ASP A 119 28.77 3.03 6.56
N LYS A 120 27.75 3.51 5.83
CA LYS A 120 26.32 3.27 6.09
C LYS A 120 25.69 2.27 5.14
N ALA A 121 26.39 1.83 4.11
CA ALA A 121 25.85 0.91 3.10
C ALA A 121 25.34 -0.42 3.69
N GLU A 122 25.94 -0.90 4.79
CA GLU A 122 25.54 -2.09 5.53
C GLU A 122 24.18 -1.97 6.24
N LEU A 123 23.65 -0.75 6.40
CA LEU A 123 22.30 -0.55 6.95
C LEU A 123 21.22 -1.07 6.00
N VAL A 124 21.52 -1.15 4.69
CA VAL A 124 20.55 -1.59 3.68
C VAL A 124 20.54 -3.11 3.56
N THR A 125 19.40 -3.71 3.86
CA THR A 125 19.15 -5.15 3.73
C THR A 125 18.00 -5.39 2.76
N VAL A 126 18.20 -6.28 1.80
CA VAL A 126 17.13 -6.71 0.88
C VAL A 126 16.23 -7.71 1.60
N THR A 127 15.01 -7.30 1.88
CA THR A 127 14.04 -8.11 2.61
C THR A 127 12.83 -8.50 1.78
N GLY A 128 12.46 -7.70 0.79
CA GLY A 128 11.11 -7.69 0.25
C GLY A 128 10.18 -6.82 1.11
N TYR A 129 8.89 -6.84 0.79
CA TYR A 129 7.87 -6.09 1.51
C TYR A 129 6.74 -7.02 2.01
N PRO A 130 6.38 -6.99 3.31
CA PRO A 130 5.44 -7.96 3.92
C PRO A 130 4.13 -8.14 3.16
N SER A 131 3.57 -7.05 2.62
CA SER A 131 2.32 -7.11 1.88
C SER A 131 2.41 -7.96 0.60
N PHE A 132 3.58 -8.07 -0.03
CA PHE A 132 3.75 -8.87 -1.24
C PHE A 132 3.85 -10.37 -0.98
N ASP A 133 4.18 -10.80 0.23
CA ASP A 133 4.10 -12.22 0.60
C ASP A 133 2.68 -12.77 0.41
N LEU A 134 1.68 -11.90 0.63
CA LEU A 134 0.27 -12.23 0.44
C LEU A 134 -0.23 -12.00 -0.99
N ALA A 135 0.53 -11.31 -1.84
CA ALA A 135 0.17 -11.07 -3.24
C ALA A 135 0.64 -12.22 -4.12
N CYS A 136 0.15 -13.45 -3.87
CA CYS A 136 0.48 -14.62 -4.67
C CYS A 136 -0.74 -15.54 -4.80
N ARG A 137 -0.68 -16.50 -5.74
CA ARG A 137 -1.78 -17.43 -6.03
C ARG A 137 -2.26 -18.20 -4.79
N LYS A 138 -1.35 -18.56 -3.88
CA LYS A 138 -1.67 -19.26 -2.63
C LYS A 138 -2.70 -18.50 -1.79
N PHE A 139 -2.64 -17.16 -1.78
CA PHE A 139 -3.51 -16.30 -0.97
C PHE A 139 -4.74 -15.76 -1.73
N LEU A 140 -5.04 -16.20 -2.94
CA LEU A 140 -6.30 -15.86 -3.62
C LEU A 140 -7.53 -16.14 -2.75
N PRO A 141 -7.65 -17.30 -2.05
CA PRO A 141 -8.78 -17.57 -1.15
C PRO A 141 -8.90 -16.57 0.01
N TYR A 142 -7.78 -16.03 0.51
CA TYR A 142 -7.78 -15.01 1.56
C TYR A 142 -8.49 -13.72 1.12
N TYR A 143 -8.28 -13.35 -0.14
CA TYR A 143 -8.84 -12.11 -0.72
C TYR A 143 -10.19 -12.30 -1.39
N ARG A 144 -10.63 -13.53 -1.65
CA ARG A 144 -11.95 -13.79 -2.24
C ARG A 144 -13.04 -13.18 -1.37
N ASP A 145 -13.88 -12.36 -1.97
CA ASP A 145 -14.98 -11.66 -1.32
C ASP A 145 -16.30 -12.06 -1.97
N GLU A 146 -17.05 -12.90 -1.27
CA GLU A 146 -18.33 -13.42 -1.77
C GLU A 146 -19.39 -12.32 -2.02
N SER A 147 -19.25 -11.16 -1.38
CA SER A 147 -20.14 -10.04 -1.63
C SER A 147 -19.85 -9.38 -2.98
N LEU A 148 -18.57 -9.33 -3.38
CA LEU A 148 -18.18 -8.87 -4.72
C LEU A 148 -18.61 -9.88 -5.79
N VAL A 149 -18.41 -11.18 -5.54
CA VAL A 149 -18.85 -12.24 -6.44
C VAL A 149 -20.36 -12.19 -6.68
N ARG A 150 -21.16 -12.05 -5.62
CA ARG A 150 -22.63 -11.93 -5.77
C ARG A 150 -23.06 -10.67 -6.54
N ARG A 151 -22.32 -9.57 -6.41
CA ARG A 151 -22.67 -8.30 -7.03
C ARG A 151 -22.21 -8.18 -8.48
N HIS A 152 -21.04 -8.68 -8.78
CA HIS A 152 -20.38 -8.43 -10.07
C HIS A 152 -20.06 -9.71 -10.86
N GLY A 153 -20.34 -10.88 -10.30
CA GLY A 153 -19.91 -12.16 -10.86
C GLY A 153 -18.40 -12.40 -10.64
N GLU A 154 -17.94 -13.52 -11.15
CA GLU A 154 -16.52 -13.78 -11.38
C GLU A 154 -16.17 -13.30 -12.79
N ASP A 155 -14.90 -13.06 -13.06
CA ASP A 155 -14.39 -12.69 -14.38
C ASP A 155 -14.75 -11.29 -14.90
N TYR A 156 -15.18 -10.35 -14.05
CA TYR A 156 -15.33 -8.96 -14.47
C TYR A 156 -13.98 -8.37 -14.92
N THR A 157 -14.02 -7.34 -15.76
CA THR A 157 -12.83 -6.59 -16.12
C THR A 157 -12.59 -5.46 -15.13
N LEU A 158 -11.41 -5.44 -14.51
CA LEU A 158 -11.00 -4.44 -13.52
C LEU A 158 -10.05 -3.41 -14.14
N ILE A 159 -10.44 -2.14 -14.16
CA ILE A 159 -9.61 -1.02 -14.60
C ILE A 159 -9.12 -0.26 -13.36
N ASN A 160 -7.84 -0.37 -13.05
CA ASN A 160 -7.20 0.39 -11.97
C ASN A 160 -6.55 1.64 -12.53
N THR A 161 -6.92 2.82 -12.02
CA THR A 161 -6.28 4.08 -12.38
C THR A 161 -5.42 4.62 -11.25
N SER A 162 -4.45 5.49 -11.58
CA SER A 162 -3.53 6.15 -10.63
C SER A 162 -3.29 7.61 -10.98
N PHE A 163 -4.31 8.27 -11.57
CA PHE A 163 -4.18 9.64 -12.07
C PHE A 163 -4.39 10.67 -10.97
N THR A 164 -3.34 10.94 -10.21
CA THR A 164 -3.39 11.85 -9.05
C THR A 164 -3.74 13.29 -9.41
N CYS A 165 -3.56 13.69 -10.69
CA CYS A 165 -4.02 14.96 -11.24
C CYS A 165 -5.55 15.12 -11.21
N ASN A 166 -6.32 14.01 -11.28
CA ASN A 166 -7.77 13.99 -11.08
C ASN A 166 -8.14 14.02 -9.60
N HIS A 167 -7.53 14.92 -8.85
CA HIS A 167 -7.67 14.96 -7.40
C HIS A 167 -9.10 15.33 -6.97
N VAL A 168 -9.63 14.64 -5.94
CA VAL A 168 -10.98 14.89 -5.37
C VAL A 168 -11.22 16.35 -4.94
N MET A 169 -10.15 17.13 -4.72
CA MET A 169 -10.21 18.55 -4.41
C MET A 169 -10.04 19.46 -5.63
N GLY A 170 -9.90 18.88 -6.83
CA GLY A 170 -9.68 19.57 -8.11
C GLY A 170 -8.19 19.64 -8.50
N PHE A 171 -7.97 19.86 -9.82
CA PHE A 171 -6.63 19.96 -10.41
C PHE A 171 -5.82 21.13 -9.83
N ASP A 172 -6.42 22.31 -9.69
CA ASP A 172 -5.74 23.48 -9.13
C ASP A 172 -5.26 23.25 -7.68
N TYR A 173 -6.05 22.49 -6.90
CA TYR A 173 -5.63 22.08 -5.57
C TYR A 173 -4.41 21.16 -5.63
N TYR A 174 -4.40 20.21 -6.56
CA TYR A 174 -3.28 19.30 -6.75
C TYR A 174 -2.00 20.09 -7.10
N ILE A 175 -2.05 20.97 -8.07
CA ILE A 175 -0.93 21.84 -8.45
C ILE A 175 -0.47 22.73 -7.28
N SER A 176 -1.42 23.32 -6.56
CA SER A 176 -1.11 24.12 -5.34
C SER A 176 -0.46 23.25 -4.23
N MET A 177 -0.85 22.01 -4.11
CA MET A 177 -0.24 21.06 -3.16
C MET A 177 1.21 20.75 -3.55
N LEU A 178 1.51 20.54 -4.84
CA LEU A 178 2.86 20.35 -5.34
C LEU A 178 3.76 21.54 -4.97
N GLY A 179 3.26 22.78 -5.14
CA GLY A 179 4.00 23.98 -4.71
C GLY A 179 4.33 24.01 -3.21
N ARG A 180 3.40 23.54 -2.35
CA ARG A 180 3.63 23.46 -0.90
C ARG A 180 4.59 22.37 -0.47
N MET A 181 4.84 21.36 -1.28
CA MET A 181 5.85 20.33 -1.00
C MET A 181 7.25 20.96 -0.86
N LYS A 182 7.50 22.06 -1.57
CA LYS A 182 8.73 22.87 -1.42
C LYS A 182 8.84 23.47 0.00
N GLU A 183 7.74 24.00 0.54
CA GLU A 183 7.67 24.56 1.90
C GLU A 183 7.89 23.46 2.98
N TRP A 184 7.44 22.25 2.72
CA TRP A 184 7.62 21.12 3.64
C TRP A 184 9.00 20.47 3.54
N ARG A 185 9.93 21.04 2.76
CA ARG A 185 11.28 20.52 2.51
C ARG A 185 11.30 19.10 1.90
N ILE A 186 10.22 18.69 1.26
CA ILE A 186 10.13 17.42 0.54
C ILE A 186 10.86 17.52 -0.79
N TYR A 187 10.93 18.75 -1.37
CA TYR A 187 11.59 19.04 -2.63
C TYR A 187 12.44 20.30 -2.54
N ARG A 188 13.63 20.25 -3.17
CA ARG A 188 14.63 21.31 -3.09
C ARG A 188 14.94 22.00 -4.43
N ASP A 189 14.53 21.41 -5.57
CA ASP A 189 14.88 21.96 -6.88
C ASP A 189 13.67 22.18 -7.81
N GLU A 190 13.85 23.12 -8.74
CA GLU A 190 12.84 23.44 -9.75
C GLU A 190 12.70 22.35 -10.81
N GLN A 191 13.73 21.53 -11.03
CA GLN A 191 13.70 20.46 -12.00
C GLN A 191 12.67 19.40 -11.59
N PHE A 192 12.66 19.01 -10.32
CA PHE A 192 11.65 18.10 -9.79
C PHE A 192 10.23 18.69 -9.89
N MET A 193 10.06 19.98 -9.56
CA MET A 193 8.74 20.63 -9.66
C MET A 193 8.26 20.71 -11.11
N SER A 194 9.16 20.93 -12.07
CA SER A 194 8.86 20.87 -13.49
C SER A 194 8.42 19.46 -13.93
N PHE A 195 9.16 18.45 -13.48
CA PHE A 195 8.81 17.06 -13.72
C PHE A 195 7.41 16.71 -13.17
N MET A 196 7.09 17.11 -11.93
CA MET A 196 5.76 16.88 -11.32
C MET A 196 4.62 17.52 -12.12
N ARG A 197 4.84 18.75 -12.63
CA ARG A 197 3.84 19.42 -13.47
C ARG A 197 3.66 18.71 -14.82
N ARG A 198 4.76 18.31 -15.46
CA ARG A 198 4.72 17.52 -16.71
C ARG A 198 3.98 16.20 -16.49
N THR A 199 4.24 15.50 -15.39
CA THR A 199 3.55 14.25 -15.04
C THR A 199 2.05 14.50 -14.80
N ALA A 200 1.67 15.58 -14.12
CA ALA A 200 0.27 15.92 -13.90
C ALA A 200 -0.47 16.19 -15.23
N GLU A 201 0.17 16.89 -16.16
CA GLU A 201 -0.40 17.14 -17.47
C GLU A 201 -0.48 15.89 -18.33
N TYR A 202 0.54 15.04 -18.29
CA TYR A 202 0.55 13.71 -18.91
C TYR A 202 -0.60 12.85 -18.38
N GLN A 203 -0.77 12.75 -17.08
CA GLN A 203 -1.88 12.01 -16.48
C GLN A 203 -3.24 12.58 -16.87
N ARG A 204 -3.35 13.90 -17.05
CA ARG A 204 -4.60 14.54 -17.48
C ARG A 204 -5.03 14.10 -18.87
N GLN A 205 -4.09 13.87 -19.77
CA GLN A 205 -4.36 13.37 -21.12
C GLN A 205 -4.86 11.90 -21.13
N LEU A 206 -4.59 11.13 -20.07
CA LEU A 206 -5.02 9.74 -19.94
C LEU A 206 -6.45 9.58 -19.41
N LEU A 207 -7.04 10.61 -18.81
CA LEU A 207 -8.34 10.51 -18.15
C LEU A 207 -9.48 10.12 -19.11
N GLU A 208 -9.65 10.86 -20.22
CA GLU A 208 -10.68 10.58 -21.19
C GLU A 208 -10.49 9.24 -21.89
N PRO A 209 -9.28 8.87 -22.37
CA PRO A 209 -9.02 7.55 -22.93
C PRO A 209 -9.40 6.39 -22.00
N PHE A 210 -9.18 6.52 -20.69
CA PHE A 210 -9.57 5.46 -19.74
C PHE A 210 -11.09 5.40 -19.50
N ALA A 211 -11.79 6.53 -19.56
CA ALA A 211 -13.25 6.54 -19.52
C ALA A 211 -13.83 5.93 -20.80
N GLU A 212 -13.27 6.26 -21.97
CA GLU A 212 -13.67 5.71 -23.27
C GLU A 212 -13.37 4.21 -23.36
N LEU A 213 -12.23 3.76 -22.85
CA LEU A 213 -11.94 2.33 -22.73
C LEU A 213 -13.04 1.59 -21.98
N ALA A 214 -13.50 2.12 -20.85
CA ALA A 214 -14.56 1.49 -20.08
C ALA A 214 -15.87 1.41 -20.88
N ARG A 215 -16.21 2.45 -21.63
CA ARG A 215 -17.38 2.48 -22.53
C ARG A 215 -17.27 1.44 -23.65
N SER A 216 -16.11 1.39 -24.32
CA SER A 216 -15.82 0.43 -25.38
C SER A 216 -15.96 -1.03 -24.89
N LEU A 217 -15.34 -1.35 -23.76
CA LEU A 217 -15.42 -2.69 -23.15
C LEU A 217 -16.86 -3.03 -22.74
N ALA A 218 -17.60 -2.11 -22.15
CA ALA A 218 -18.98 -2.32 -21.74
C ALA A 218 -19.89 -2.60 -22.92
N THR A 219 -19.70 -1.90 -24.03
CA THR A 219 -20.44 -2.11 -25.29
C THR A 219 -20.06 -3.44 -25.94
N ARG A 220 -18.79 -3.78 -25.95
CA ARG A 220 -18.27 -5.03 -26.57
C ARG A 220 -18.68 -6.27 -25.78
N PHE A 221 -18.80 -6.16 -24.47
CA PHE A 221 -19.10 -7.25 -23.55
C PHE A 221 -20.31 -6.90 -22.66
N PRO A 222 -21.54 -6.83 -23.18
CA PRO A 222 -22.71 -6.37 -22.42
C PRO A 222 -23.04 -7.22 -21.20
N GLU A 223 -22.69 -8.51 -21.22
CA GLU A 223 -22.91 -9.45 -20.11
C GLU A 223 -21.78 -9.42 -19.06
N ARG A 224 -20.68 -8.71 -19.33
CA ARG A 224 -19.53 -8.63 -18.42
C ARG A 224 -19.52 -7.27 -17.72
N HIS A 225 -19.36 -7.30 -16.42
CA HIS A 225 -19.16 -6.07 -15.67
C HIS A 225 -17.78 -5.46 -15.94
N VAL A 226 -17.72 -4.15 -16.08
CA VAL A 226 -16.49 -3.36 -16.14
C VAL A 226 -16.43 -2.52 -14.88
N ILE A 227 -15.37 -2.73 -14.09
CA ILE A 227 -15.19 -2.03 -12.82
C ILE A 227 -14.07 -1.01 -12.99
N ILE A 228 -14.37 0.26 -12.85
CA ILE A 228 -13.36 1.31 -12.74
C ILE A 228 -13.06 1.50 -11.26
N ARG A 229 -11.81 1.32 -10.90
CA ARG A 229 -11.32 1.49 -9.52
C ARG A 229 -10.29 2.63 -9.47
N PRO A 230 -10.73 3.88 -9.22
CA PRO A 230 -9.83 5.01 -9.15
C PRO A 230 -8.97 4.97 -7.89
N HIS A 231 -7.75 5.53 -8.00
CA HIS A 231 -6.88 5.73 -6.83
C HIS A 231 -7.63 6.51 -5.70
N PRO A 232 -7.33 6.27 -4.43
CA PRO A 232 -8.03 6.91 -3.30
C PRO A 232 -8.12 8.44 -3.34
N VAL A 233 -7.18 9.12 -4.01
CA VAL A 233 -7.20 10.58 -4.15
C VAL A 233 -8.00 11.08 -5.36
N GLU A 234 -8.34 10.20 -6.31
CA GLU A 234 -9.05 10.59 -7.52
C GLU A 234 -10.51 10.95 -7.27
N ASN A 235 -11.04 11.83 -8.11
CA ASN A 235 -12.45 12.16 -8.16
C ASN A 235 -13.22 11.07 -8.93
N MET A 236 -14.04 10.30 -8.22
CA MET A 236 -14.86 9.23 -8.82
C MET A 236 -15.95 9.75 -9.75
N ASP A 237 -16.45 10.97 -9.52
CA ASP A 237 -17.56 11.52 -10.28
C ASP A 237 -17.14 11.77 -11.73
N PHE A 238 -15.86 12.03 -12.00
CA PHE A 238 -15.32 12.12 -13.34
C PHE A 238 -15.69 10.89 -14.20
N TYR A 239 -15.50 9.68 -13.66
CA TYR A 239 -15.81 8.43 -14.36
C TYR A 239 -17.31 8.14 -14.35
N ARG A 240 -18.01 8.39 -13.23
CA ARG A 240 -19.45 8.15 -13.09
C ARG A 240 -20.26 8.96 -14.11
N ASP A 241 -19.91 10.22 -14.30
CA ASP A 241 -20.61 11.10 -15.25
C ASP A 241 -20.47 10.62 -16.70
N ARG A 242 -19.31 10.03 -17.03
CA ARG A 242 -18.99 9.55 -18.38
C ARG A 242 -19.52 8.16 -18.70
N THR A 243 -19.91 7.41 -17.68
CA THR A 243 -20.38 6.02 -17.84
C THR A 243 -21.78 5.79 -17.28
N ARG A 244 -22.51 6.86 -16.91
CA ARG A 244 -23.83 6.79 -16.27
C ARG A 244 -24.91 6.10 -17.09
N ASP A 245 -24.76 6.08 -18.41
CA ASP A 245 -25.65 5.47 -19.39
C ASP A 245 -25.39 3.97 -19.61
N LEU A 246 -24.36 3.41 -18.98
CA LEU A 246 -23.91 2.02 -19.15
C LEU A 246 -24.24 1.19 -17.92
N PRO A 247 -25.22 0.25 -18.01
CA PRO A 247 -25.69 -0.48 -16.83
C PRO A 247 -24.69 -1.49 -16.27
N ASN A 248 -23.69 -1.90 -17.08
CA ASN A 248 -22.65 -2.86 -16.70
C ASN A 248 -21.31 -2.21 -16.32
N VAL A 249 -21.24 -0.86 -16.18
CA VAL A 249 -20.05 -0.14 -15.68
C VAL A 249 -20.27 0.32 -14.25
N PHE A 250 -19.32 0.03 -13.39
CA PHE A 250 -19.34 0.38 -11.96
C PHE A 250 -18.08 1.12 -11.55
N VAL A 251 -18.24 2.25 -10.85
CA VAL A 251 -17.12 3.02 -10.30
C VAL A 251 -17.07 2.82 -8.81
N ASP A 252 -16.16 1.96 -8.34
CA ASP A 252 -16.06 1.57 -6.93
C ASP A 252 -14.60 1.40 -6.49
N ARG A 253 -14.25 1.94 -5.32
CA ARG A 253 -12.94 1.78 -4.68
C ARG A 253 -13.05 1.27 -3.24
N SER A 254 -14.16 0.64 -2.91
CA SER A 254 -14.37 0.06 -1.58
C SER A 254 -13.42 -1.09 -1.30
N GLY A 255 -13.01 -1.23 -0.07
CA GLY A 255 -12.16 -2.32 0.39
C GLY A 255 -10.74 -2.33 -0.23
N SER A 256 -10.00 -3.40 0.07
CA SER A 256 -8.66 -3.63 -0.48
C SER A 256 -8.72 -3.94 -1.98
N VAL A 257 -7.79 -3.40 -2.76
CA VAL A 257 -7.68 -3.67 -4.20
C VAL A 257 -7.47 -5.17 -4.48
N ARG A 258 -6.78 -5.89 -3.61
CA ARG A 258 -6.53 -7.34 -3.78
C ARG A 258 -7.79 -8.18 -3.78
N LYS A 259 -8.85 -7.74 -3.06
CA LYS A 259 -10.16 -8.40 -3.13
C LYS A 259 -10.75 -8.31 -4.53
N TRP A 260 -10.59 -7.16 -5.18
CA TRP A 260 -11.04 -6.95 -6.55
C TRP A 260 -10.15 -7.71 -7.55
N ILE A 261 -8.83 -7.67 -7.38
CA ILE A 261 -7.90 -8.42 -8.22
C ILE A 261 -8.18 -9.93 -8.12
N ALA A 262 -8.41 -10.45 -6.91
CA ALA A 262 -8.59 -11.89 -6.69
C ALA A 262 -9.75 -12.50 -7.51
N THR A 263 -10.82 -11.73 -7.74
CA THR A 263 -12.02 -12.17 -8.49
C THR A 263 -12.08 -11.66 -9.92
N ALA A 264 -11.24 -10.71 -10.32
CA ALA A 264 -11.20 -10.20 -11.68
C ALA A 264 -10.76 -11.28 -12.70
N GLY A 265 -11.39 -11.28 -13.87
CA GLY A 265 -10.96 -12.08 -15.03
C GLY A 265 -9.74 -11.47 -15.73
N ALA A 266 -9.68 -10.15 -15.81
CA ALA A 266 -8.55 -9.39 -16.32
C ALA A 266 -8.39 -8.08 -15.54
N VAL A 267 -7.14 -7.65 -15.38
CA VAL A 267 -6.80 -6.37 -14.73
C VAL A 267 -6.13 -5.47 -15.77
N ILE A 268 -6.63 -4.24 -15.87
CA ILE A 268 -6.12 -3.22 -16.76
C ILE A 268 -5.54 -2.09 -15.93
N HIS A 269 -4.35 -1.62 -16.29
CA HIS A 269 -3.71 -0.47 -15.67
C HIS A 269 -2.92 0.35 -16.70
N HIS A 270 -2.40 1.51 -16.29
CA HIS A 270 -1.39 2.24 -17.06
C HIS A 270 0.00 2.03 -16.46
N ASP A 271 0.24 2.59 -15.27
CA ASP A 271 1.51 2.58 -14.55
C ASP A 271 1.32 2.48 -13.03
N CYS A 272 0.31 1.73 -12.60
CA CYS A 272 -0.06 1.59 -11.19
C CYS A 272 0.64 0.38 -10.54
N THR A 273 1.09 0.51 -9.29
CA THR A 273 1.67 -0.59 -8.50
C THR A 273 0.69 -1.76 -8.30
N THR A 274 -0.61 -1.54 -8.46
CA THR A 274 -1.62 -2.63 -8.46
C THR A 274 -1.46 -3.59 -9.64
N GLY A 275 -0.79 -3.17 -10.73
CA GLY A 275 -0.38 -4.04 -11.83
C GLY A 275 0.61 -5.11 -11.35
N LEU A 276 1.59 -4.71 -10.53
CA LEU A 276 2.51 -5.68 -9.92
C LEU A 276 1.77 -6.66 -9.02
N GLU A 277 0.83 -6.19 -8.20
CA GLU A 277 0.03 -7.09 -7.34
C GLU A 277 -0.78 -8.08 -8.17
N ALA A 278 -1.41 -7.63 -9.27
CA ALA A 278 -2.15 -8.50 -10.17
C ALA A 278 -1.24 -9.57 -10.81
N LEU A 279 -0.06 -9.17 -11.26
CA LEU A 279 0.93 -10.08 -11.84
C LEU A 279 1.38 -11.14 -10.82
N LEU A 280 1.76 -10.73 -9.61
CA LEU A 280 2.16 -11.63 -8.52
C LEU A 280 1.03 -12.60 -8.14
N MET A 281 -0.22 -12.13 -8.14
CA MET A 281 -1.43 -12.96 -7.90
C MET A 281 -1.77 -13.87 -9.09
N GLY A 282 -1.00 -13.80 -10.19
CA GLY A 282 -1.17 -14.63 -11.38
C GLY A 282 -2.43 -14.31 -12.17
N LYS A 283 -2.87 -13.06 -12.16
CA LYS A 283 -4.02 -12.58 -12.94
C LYS A 283 -3.60 -12.07 -14.30
N PRO A 284 -4.43 -12.24 -15.34
CA PRO A 284 -4.20 -11.60 -16.64
C PRO A 284 -4.07 -10.09 -16.45
N LEU A 285 -2.97 -9.53 -16.95
CA LEU A 285 -2.64 -8.13 -16.80
C LEU A 285 -2.45 -7.47 -18.16
N ILE A 286 -3.18 -6.39 -18.40
CA ILE A 286 -3.15 -5.60 -19.63
C ILE A 286 -2.70 -4.18 -19.27
N GLN A 287 -1.70 -3.71 -19.96
CA GLN A 287 -1.24 -2.33 -19.83
C GLN A 287 -1.86 -1.49 -20.96
N TYR A 288 -2.78 -0.61 -20.63
CA TYR A 288 -3.37 0.31 -21.60
C TYR A 288 -2.53 1.58 -21.71
N ARG A 289 -2.01 1.84 -22.93
CA ARG A 289 -1.07 2.93 -23.25
C ARG A 289 -1.58 3.79 -24.41
N PRO A 290 -2.75 4.48 -24.27
CA PRO A 290 -3.25 5.34 -25.36
C PRO A 290 -2.31 6.48 -25.69
N HIS A 291 -1.56 6.94 -24.71
CA HIS A 291 -0.41 7.83 -24.78
C HIS A 291 0.68 7.26 -23.88
N PHE A 292 1.91 7.21 -24.36
CA PHE A 292 3.02 6.67 -23.59
C PHE A 292 4.25 7.56 -23.70
N ASP A 293 4.67 8.10 -22.57
CA ASP A 293 5.92 8.84 -22.41
C ASP A 293 6.80 8.12 -21.38
N PRO A 294 7.90 7.48 -21.82
CA PRO A 294 8.76 6.69 -20.94
C PRO A 294 9.47 7.54 -19.86
N GLU A 295 9.59 8.86 -20.05
CA GLU A 295 10.17 9.74 -19.03
C GLU A 295 9.17 10.06 -17.91
N LEU A 296 7.86 10.00 -18.20
CA LEU A 296 6.78 10.39 -17.29
C LEU A 296 6.01 9.22 -16.72
N ALA A 297 6.06 8.07 -17.38
CA ALA A 297 5.46 6.83 -16.88
C ALA A 297 6.30 6.22 -15.75
N ALA A 298 5.62 5.51 -14.86
CA ALA A 298 6.30 4.89 -13.72
C ALA A 298 7.17 3.72 -14.17
N ALA A 299 8.48 3.91 -14.24
CA ALA A 299 9.54 2.94 -14.53
C ALA A 299 9.07 1.47 -14.78
N ILE A 300 9.58 0.49 -14.03
CA ILE A 300 9.24 -0.93 -14.25
C ILE A 300 7.73 -1.22 -14.24
N VAL A 301 6.93 -0.46 -13.51
CA VAL A 301 5.47 -0.70 -13.41
C VAL A 301 4.77 -0.43 -14.74
N SER A 302 5.29 0.52 -15.52
CA SER A 302 4.77 0.85 -16.86
C SER A 302 5.15 -0.17 -17.95
N GLU A 303 5.88 -1.23 -17.57
CA GLU A 303 6.29 -2.29 -18.48
C GLU A 303 5.64 -3.64 -18.13
N LEU A 304 4.75 -3.65 -17.12
CA LEU A 304 4.09 -4.87 -16.66
C LEU A 304 2.80 -5.14 -17.43
N GLY A 305 2.63 -6.38 -17.87
CA GLY A 305 1.44 -6.86 -18.56
C GLY A 305 1.56 -6.79 -20.09
N HIS A 306 0.47 -7.06 -20.76
CA HIS A 306 0.37 -7.03 -22.23
C HIS A 306 0.07 -5.60 -22.68
N PRO A 307 0.94 -4.95 -23.46
CA PRO A 307 0.71 -3.59 -23.91
C PRO A 307 -0.41 -3.53 -24.97
N ALA A 308 -1.28 -2.54 -24.84
CA ALA A 308 -2.33 -2.21 -25.79
C ALA A 308 -2.48 -0.69 -25.90
N GLU A 309 -2.64 -0.18 -27.10
CA GLU A 309 -2.71 1.26 -27.37
C GLU A 309 -4.14 1.72 -27.72
N THR A 310 -5.01 0.78 -28.09
CA THR A 310 -6.40 1.08 -28.44
C THR A 310 -7.38 0.25 -27.58
N PRO A 311 -8.63 0.72 -27.41
CA PRO A 311 -9.67 -0.04 -26.72
C PRO A 311 -9.94 -1.41 -27.36
N GLU A 312 -9.86 -1.52 -28.69
CA GLU A 312 -10.06 -2.75 -29.45
C GLU A 312 -8.97 -3.77 -29.11
N ALA A 313 -7.70 -3.34 -29.10
CA ALA A 313 -6.57 -4.20 -28.71
C ALA A 313 -6.72 -4.68 -27.27
N VAL A 314 -7.18 -3.84 -26.35
CA VAL A 314 -7.50 -4.26 -24.97
C VAL A 314 -8.62 -5.30 -24.97
N ALA A 315 -9.70 -5.10 -25.73
CA ALA A 315 -10.81 -6.05 -25.79
C ALA A 315 -10.38 -7.42 -26.34
N ASP A 316 -9.53 -7.44 -27.36
CA ASP A 316 -8.97 -8.67 -27.92
C ASP A 316 -8.09 -9.41 -26.91
N LEU A 317 -7.26 -8.70 -26.14
CA LEU A 317 -6.47 -9.27 -25.03
C LEU A 317 -7.35 -9.80 -23.89
N VAL A 318 -8.45 -9.14 -23.56
CA VAL A 318 -9.42 -9.64 -22.57
C VAL A 318 -10.00 -10.98 -23.00
N VAL A 319 -10.33 -11.14 -24.30
CA VAL A 319 -10.81 -12.42 -24.84
C VAL A 319 -9.72 -13.49 -24.85
N ALA A 320 -8.52 -13.14 -25.32
CA ALA A 320 -7.39 -14.08 -25.39
C ALA A 320 -7.00 -14.62 -24.02
N THR A 321 -6.90 -13.74 -23.04
CA THR A 321 -6.52 -14.12 -21.66
C THR A 321 -7.61 -14.96 -20.96
N SER A 322 -8.89 -14.70 -21.23
CA SER A 322 -10.00 -15.51 -20.70
C SER A 322 -9.95 -16.96 -21.21
N LYS A 323 -9.40 -17.18 -22.40
CA LYS A 323 -9.22 -18.52 -22.99
C LYS A 323 -7.90 -19.19 -22.60
N GLY A 324 -7.09 -18.58 -21.74
CA GLY A 324 -5.74 -19.05 -21.41
C GLY A 324 -4.72 -18.96 -22.55
N CYS A 325 -5.06 -18.24 -23.63
CA CYS A 325 -4.27 -18.10 -24.85
C CYS A 325 -3.50 -16.77 -24.93
N GLY A 326 -3.53 -15.96 -23.87
CA GLY A 326 -2.78 -14.69 -23.84
C GLY A 326 -1.27 -14.93 -23.94
N PRO A 327 -0.52 -13.99 -24.57
CA PRO A 327 0.93 -14.05 -24.57
C PRO A 327 1.47 -14.08 -23.12
N ALA A 328 2.69 -14.59 -22.92
CA ALA A 328 3.30 -14.60 -21.59
C ALA A 328 3.41 -13.15 -21.05
N PRO A 329 3.11 -12.90 -19.77
CA PRO A 329 3.35 -11.59 -19.20
C PRO A 329 4.84 -11.24 -19.31
N SER A 330 5.11 -9.94 -19.50
CA SER A 330 6.43 -9.33 -19.73
C SER A 330 7.63 -10.14 -19.20
N ALA A 331 8.67 -10.28 -20.03
CA ALA A 331 9.91 -11.03 -19.76
C ALA A 331 10.84 -10.36 -18.72
N HIS A 332 10.41 -9.31 -18.03
CA HIS A 332 11.26 -8.60 -17.07
C HIS A 332 11.55 -9.46 -15.83
N ASP A 333 12.82 -9.54 -15.48
CA ASP A 333 13.25 -10.16 -14.22
C ASP A 333 12.86 -9.25 -13.03
N LEU A 334 11.65 -9.44 -12.53
CA LEU A 334 11.14 -8.72 -11.37
C LEU A 334 11.84 -9.08 -10.06
N THR A 335 12.67 -10.12 -10.04
CA THR A 335 13.33 -10.58 -8.80
C THR A 335 14.31 -9.57 -8.24
N SER A 336 14.87 -8.70 -9.09
CA SER A 336 15.71 -7.58 -8.65
C SER A 336 14.91 -6.44 -8.01
N TYR A 337 13.63 -6.29 -8.37
CA TYR A 337 12.74 -5.25 -7.85
C TYR A 337 11.97 -5.73 -6.61
N VAL A 338 11.58 -7.00 -6.59
CA VAL A 338 10.73 -7.58 -5.53
C VAL A 338 11.32 -8.91 -5.05
N ALA A 339 12.03 -8.88 -3.94
CA ALA A 339 12.69 -10.06 -3.38
C ALA A 339 11.69 -11.15 -2.93
N ASN A 340 10.41 -10.79 -2.72
CA ASN A 340 9.32 -11.73 -2.38
C ASN A 340 9.13 -12.86 -3.40
N LEU A 341 9.61 -12.70 -4.63
CA LEU A 341 9.61 -13.76 -5.63
C LEU A 341 10.60 -14.92 -5.31
N ARG A 342 11.56 -14.68 -4.40
CA ARG A 342 12.59 -15.65 -4.02
C ARG A 342 12.55 -16.03 -2.54
N GLN A 343 12.02 -15.16 -1.69
CA GLN A 343 11.99 -15.33 -0.23
C GLN A 343 10.76 -14.67 0.37
N LYS A 344 10.30 -15.12 1.53
CA LYS A 344 9.25 -14.44 2.26
C LYS A 344 9.83 -13.26 3.03
N ALA A 345 9.35 -12.06 2.76
CA ALA A 345 9.79 -10.84 3.45
C ALA A 345 9.51 -10.94 4.96
N CYS A 346 8.35 -11.48 5.34
CA CYS A 346 7.97 -11.62 6.75
C CYS A 346 8.92 -12.53 7.53
N GLU A 347 9.44 -13.60 6.92
CA GLU A 347 10.45 -14.47 7.54
C GLU A 347 11.77 -13.74 7.75
N VAL A 348 12.30 -13.12 6.70
CA VAL A 348 13.58 -12.38 6.74
C VAL A 348 13.53 -11.24 7.76
N ILE A 349 12.44 -10.48 7.78
CA ILE A 349 12.27 -9.35 8.70
C ILE A 349 12.11 -9.86 10.15
N ALA A 350 11.37 -10.95 10.35
CA ALA A 350 11.19 -11.52 11.67
C ALA A 350 12.49 -12.13 12.23
N ASP A 351 13.33 -12.76 11.39
CA ASP A 351 14.65 -13.25 11.78
C ASP A 351 15.58 -12.10 12.15
N MET A 352 15.57 -11.03 11.36
CA MET A 352 16.33 -9.81 11.68
C MET A 352 15.89 -9.21 13.02
N ALA A 353 14.57 -9.11 13.25
CA ALA A 353 14.03 -8.59 14.52
C ALA A 353 14.42 -9.51 15.72
N ALA A 354 14.37 -10.83 15.53
CA ALA A 354 14.81 -11.78 16.55
C ALA A 354 16.30 -11.65 16.86
N GLY A 355 17.14 -11.43 15.83
CA GLY A 355 18.57 -11.14 16.01
C GLY A 355 18.82 -9.92 16.89
N PHE A 356 18.09 -8.84 16.66
CA PHE A 356 18.17 -7.64 17.52
C PHE A 356 17.59 -7.84 18.92
N ALA A 357 16.62 -8.73 19.09
CA ALA A 357 16.05 -9.05 20.39
C ALA A 357 16.95 -9.97 21.23
N ALA A 358 17.84 -10.73 20.59
CA ALA A 358 18.76 -11.64 21.27
C ALA A 358 19.72 -10.85 22.20
N GLY A 359 19.71 -11.18 23.48
CA GLY A 359 20.50 -10.46 24.50
C GLY A 359 19.92 -9.09 24.90
N GLY A 360 18.82 -8.66 24.30
CA GLY A 360 18.12 -7.44 24.66
C GLY A 360 17.21 -7.61 25.89
N PRO A 361 16.60 -6.50 26.36
CA PRO A 361 15.68 -6.54 27.50
C PRO A 361 14.45 -7.38 27.19
N ALA A 362 13.88 -8.01 28.22
CA ALA A 362 12.65 -8.78 28.11
C ALA A 362 11.50 -7.92 27.48
N ALA A 363 10.62 -8.58 26.75
CA ALA A 363 9.44 -7.92 26.21
C ALA A 363 8.57 -7.38 27.35
N TRP A 364 8.17 -6.12 27.24
CA TRP A 364 7.21 -5.53 28.18
C TRP A 364 5.81 -5.50 27.54
N LYS A 365 4.81 -5.67 28.37
CA LYS A 365 3.42 -5.61 27.90
C LYS A 365 2.91 -4.17 28.01
N PRO A 366 2.50 -3.51 26.91
CA PRO A 366 1.85 -2.23 26.99
C PRO A 366 0.49 -2.38 27.69
N ARG A 367 0.18 -1.45 28.59
CA ARG A 367 -1.11 -1.43 29.29
C ARG A 367 -2.10 -0.56 28.52
N PRO A 368 -3.39 -0.92 28.50
CA PRO A 368 -4.42 -0.02 28.01
C PRO A 368 -4.29 1.35 28.68
N PRO A 369 -4.64 2.46 27.99
CA PRO A 369 -4.72 3.76 28.66
C PRO A 369 -5.69 3.64 29.83
N GLY A 370 -5.38 4.28 30.96
CA GLY A 370 -6.34 4.36 32.09
C GLY A 370 -7.68 4.95 31.62
N VAL A 371 -8.71 4.88 32.45
CA VAL A 371 -10.08 5.30 32.11
C VAL A 371 -10.12 6.65 31.40
N TRP A 372 -9.46 7.66 31.95
CA TRP A 372 -9.40 9.01 31.35
C TRP A 372 -8.65 9.03 30.00
N GLY A 373 -7.59 8.25 29.85
CA GLY A 373 -6.87 8.09 28.58
C GLY A 373 -7.75 7.45 27.50
N SER A 374 -8.49 6.42 27.86
CA SER A 374 -9.45 5.74 26.96
C SER A 374 -10.57 6.69 26.55
N VAL A 375 -11.19 7.41 27.49
CA VAL A 375 -12.21 8.43 27.22
C VAL A 375 -11.67 9.51 26.25
N LYS A 376 -10.44 9.98 26.45
CA LYS A 376 -9.80 10.97 25.57
C LYS A 376 -9.60 10.42 24.13
N CYS A 377 -9.19 9.17 23.99
CA CYS A 377 -9.03 8.52 22.67
C CYS A 377 -10.38 8.41 21.95
N TRP A 378 -11.42 7.91 22.64
CA TRP A 378 -12.76 7.79 22.09
C TRP A 378 -13.36 9.15 21.74
N ARG A 379 -13.22 10.15 22.61
CA ARG A 379 -13.70 11.51 22.33
C ARG A 379 -13.06 12.11 21.08
N LYS A 380 -11.74 11.88 20.90
CA LYS A 380 -11.03 12.31 19.70
C LYS A 380 -11.55 11.60 18.44
N TYR A 381 -11.79 10.30 18.51
CA TYR A 381 -12.33 9.52 17.39
C TYR A 381 -13.76 9.97 17.04
N LEU A 382 -14.65 10.07 18.03
CA LEU A 382 -16.02 10.57 17.82
C LEU A 382 -16.05 11.99 17.24
N SER A 383 -15.16 12.87 17.71
CA SER A 383 -14.99 14.20 17.13
C SER A 383 -14.57 14.17 15.66
N LYS A 384 -13.70 13.20 15.25
CA LYS A 384 -13.41 12.99 13.83
C LYS A 384 -14.68 12.58 13.06
N LEU A 385 -15.47 11.64 13.58
CA LEU A 385 -16.72 11.19 12.94
C LEU A 385 -17.72 12.32 12.74
N LEU A 386 -17.91 13.18 13.76
CA LEU A 386 -18.80 14.35 13.68
C LEU A 386 -18.30 15.36 12.62
N ARG A 387 -16.99 15.66 12.62
CA ARG A 387 -16.40 16.56 11.61
C ARG A 387 -16.47 16.00 10.20
N ALA A 388 -16.44 14.68 10.02
CA ALA A 388 -16.58 14.04 8.72
C ALA A 388 -17.97 14.30 8.08
N LYS A 389 -19.01 14.55 8.90
CA LYS A 389 -20.37 14.90 8.43
C LYS A 389 -20.48 16.34 7.93
N GLN A 390 -19.52 17.20 8.27
CA GLN A 390 -19.54 18.59 7.83
C GLN A 390 -19.41 18.71 6.31
N PRO A 391 -20.17 19.63 5.67
CA PRO A 391 -19.99 19.90 4.25
C PRO A 391 -18.65 20.62 3.99
N GLY A 392 -18.27 20.68 2.71
CA GLY A 392 -17.12 21.43 2.28
C GLY A 392 -15.76 20.73 2.50
N ARG A 393 -14.67 21.51 2.36
CA ARG A 393 -13.27 21.02 2.31
C ARG A 393 -12.85 20.31 3.59
N ASN A 394 -13.23 20.84 4.77
CA ASN A 394 -12.81 20.26 6.06
C ASN A 394 -13.43 18.88 6.29
N GLY A 395 -14.72 18.71 6.00
CA GLY A 395 -15.38 17.40 6.08
C GLY A 395 -14.76 16.38 5.12
N ARG A 396 -14.45 16.79 3.86
CA ARG A 396 -13.77 15.92 2.89
C ARG A 396 -12.40 15.44 3.38
N LYS A 397 -11.58 16.35 3.94
CA LYS A 397 -10.27 15.97 4.54
C LYS A 397 -10.41 14.95 5.65
N VAL A 398 -11.39 15.11 6.53
CA VAL A 398 -11.60 14.19 7.65
C VAL A 398 -12.13 12.84 7.15
N ARG A 399 -13.05 12.82 6.19
CA ARG A 399 -13.51 11.57 5.54
C ARG A 399 -12.34 10.81 4.90
N TYR A 400 -11.46 11.52 4.18
CA TYR A 400 -10.26 10.93 3.62
C TYR A 400 -9.33 10.34 4.70
N ALA A 401 -9.11 11.05 5.80
CA ALA A 401 -8.31 10.53 6.91
C ALA A 401 -8.93 9.29 7.58
N LEU A 402 -10.27 9.25 7.71
CA LEU A 402 -10.97 8.08 8.22
C LEU A 402 -10.97 6.90 7.24
N SER A 403 -10.95 7.15 5.93
CA SER A 403 -10.86 6.07 4.93
C SER A 403 -9.48 5.41 4.91
N LYS A 404 -8.42 6.11 5.30
CA LYS A 404 -7.09 5.51 5.44
C LYS A 404 -7.06 4.43 6.52
N PHE A 405 -7.71 4.69 7.66
CA PHE A 405 -7.83 3.73 8.75
C PHE A 405 -9.26 3.76 9.31
N PRO A 406 -10.15 2.89 8.81
CA PRO A 406 -11.50 2.77 9.35
C PRO A 406 -11.46 2.21 10.78
N TYR A 407 -12.57 2.40 11.53
CA TYR A 407 -12.70 1.75 12.83
C TYR A 407 -12.66 0.23 12.67
N MET A 408 -11.83 -0.40 13.50
CA MET A 408 -11.69 -1.85 13.55
C MET A 408 -11.91 -2.36 14.95
N THR A 409 -12.59 -3.48 15.04
CA THR A 409 -12.80 -4.25 16.26
C THR A 409 -11.71 -5.30 16.43
N GLU A 410 -11.65 -5.92 17.59
CA GLU A 410 -10.82 -7.09 17.84
C GLU A 410 -11.25 -8.28 16.95
N GLN A 411 -12.57 -8.40 16.70
CA GLN A 411 -13.09 -9.44 15.82
C GLN A 411 -12.63 -9.27 14.36
N ASP A 412 -12.59 -8.04 13.85
CA ASP A 412 -12.08 -7.77 12.50
C ASP A 412 -10.62 -8.21 12.32
N ILE A 413 -9.81 -8.12 13.38
CA ILE A 413 -8.42 -8.61 13.37
C ILE A 413 -8.41 -10.15 13.44
N ARG A 414 -9.20 -10.75 14.33
CA ARG A 414 -9.31 -12.22 14.46
C ARG A 414 -9.76 -12.87 13.16
N ASP A 415 -10.80 -12.35 12.52
CA ASP A 415 -11.32 -12.87 11.24
C ASP A 415 -10.24 -12.90 10.14
N ARG A 416 -9.34 -11.90 10.13
CA ARG A 416 -8.21 -11.87 9.20
C ARG A 416 -7.16 -12.93 9.55
N LEU A 417 -6.85 -13.09 10.83
CA LEU A 417 -5.91 -14.10 11.30
C LEU A 417 -6.45 -15.51 11.04
N ASP A 418 -7.74 -15.75 11.27
CA ASP A 418 -8.38 -17.05 10.98
C ASP A 418 -8.25 -17.42 9.50
N LYS A 419 -8.41 -16.46 8.59
CA LYS A 419 -8.19 -16.67 7.16
C LYS A 419 -6.72 -16.98 6.83
N LEU A 420 -5.76 -16.35 7.51
CA LEU A 420 -4.33 -16.65 7.34
C LEU A 420 -4.02 -18.07 7.84
N TRP A 421 -4.52 -18.45 9.01
CA TRP A 421 -4.35 -19.82 9.55
C TRP A 421 -5.05 -20.90 8.73
N ALA A 422 -6.12 -20.57 8.02
CA ALA A 422 -6.74 -21.52 7.09
C ALA A 422 -5.84 -21.86 5.90
N ILE A 423 -4.93 -20.95 5.53
CA ILE A 423 -4.00 -21.14 4.41
C ILE A 423 -2.62 -21.63 4.89
N GLU A 424 -2.16 -21.14 6.04
CA GLU A 424 -0.90 -21.53 6.68
C GLU A 424 -1.15 -21.94 8.14
N PRO A 425 -1.64 -23.17 8.38
CA PRO A 425 -1.99 -23.65 9.72
C PRO A 425 -0.77 -23.84 10.63
N GLU A 426 0.43 -23.89 10.06
CA GLU A 426 1.72 -23.97 10.77
C GLU A 426 2.11 -22.68 11.50
N LEU A 427 1.53 -21.56 11.15
CA LEU A 427 1.79 -20.30 11.85
C LEU A 427 1.21 -20.33 13.28
N PRO A 428 1.92 -19.74 14.26
CA PRO A 428 1.50 -19.76 15.66
C PRO A 428 0.15 -19.09 15.85
N ARG A 429 -0.69 -19.65 16.71
CA ARG A 429 -1.91 -18.99 17.15
C ARG A 429 -1.55 -17.80 18.01
N ALA A 430 -2.09 -16.64 17.67
CA ALA A 430 -1.87 -15.40 18.39
C ALA A 430 -3.15 -14.92 19.09
N ARG A 431 -3.00 -14.49 20.35
CA ARG A 431 -4.05 -13.79 21.07
C ARG A 431 -4.05 -12.33 20.66
N VAL A 432 -5.24 -11.81 20.36
CA VAL A 432 -5.46 -10.40 20.04
C VAL A 432 -6.09 -9.71 21.24
N GLU A 433 -5.53 -8.57 21.65
CA GLU A 433 -6.06 -7.70 22.70
C GLU A 433 -6.13 -6.27 22.16
N ARG A 434 -7.32 -5.67 22.16
CA ARG A 434 -7.47 -4.26 21.79
C ARG A 434 -7.12 -3.37 22.96
N LEU A 435 -6.09 -2.56 22.85
CA LEU A 435 -5.67 -1.63 23.89
C LEU A 435 -6.46 -0.31 23.86
N THR A 436 -6.76 0.20 22.67
CA THR A 436 -7.57 1.40 22.45
C THR A 436 -8.12 1.41 21.02
N VAL A 437 -8.70 2.53 20.58
CA VAL A 437 -9.21 2.70 19.20
C VAL A 437 -8.10 2.38 18.21
N ASN A 438 -8.36 1.43 17.30
CA ASN A 438 -7.45 1.01 16.22
C ASN A 438 -6.01 0.67 16.67
N THR A 439 -5.86 0.14 17.90
CA THR A 439 -4.54 -0.25 18.42
C THR A 439 -4.67 -1.61 19.11
N PHE A 440 -3.87 -2.56 18.67
CA PHE A 440 -3.96 -3.97 19.05
C PHE A 440 -2.60 -4.50 19.49
N LEU A 441 -2.63 -5.38 20.47
CA LEU A 441 -1.49 -6.17 20.90
C LEU A 441 -1.72 -7.62 20.50
N LEU A 442 -0.76 -8.19 19.75
CA LEU A 442 -0.70 -9.61 19.42
C LEU A 442 0.37 -10.28 20.28
N THR A 443 -0.02 -11.35 20.94
CA THR A 443 0.88 -12.21 21.74
C THR A 443 0.61 -13.66 21.40
N GLN A 444 1.59 -14.50 21.62
CA GLN A 444 1.44 -15.96 21.56
C GLN A 444 0.56 -16.45 22.69
#